data_759c2c729c2bf188f2a905040a652f8e
#
_entry.id   759c2c729c2bf188f2a905040a652f8e
#
_cell.length_a   1.000
_cell.length_b   1.000
_cell.length_c   1.000
_cell.angle_alpha   90.00
_cell.angle_beta   90.00
_cell.angle_gamma   90.00
#
_symmetry.space_group_name_H-M   'P 1'
#
loop_
_entity.id
_entity.type
_entity.pdbx_description
1 polymer ?
#
loop_
_entity_poly.entity_id
_entity_poly.type
_entity_poly.pdbx_seq_one_letter_code
_entity_poly.pdbx_strand_id
1 'polypeptide(L)' 'METVELFASEVHDPETLDILTQAFDRAWSEIECRYVQLPALREETRRRLADCILRVVKDGIRDPERIKSSALVILAVE' A
#
# COMPACT_ATOMS: atom_id res chain seq x y z
N MET A 1 11.44 -2.44 -9.61
CA MET A 1 10.38 -3.12 -8.86
C MET A 1 9.10 -2.32 -8.89
N GLU A 2 8.01 -3.01 -9.11
CA GLU A 2 6.72 -2.38 -9.32
C GLU A 2 6.23 -1.53 -8.15
N THR A 3 6.45 -2.00 -6.91
CA THR A 3 6.00 -1.28 -5.72
C THR A 3 6.66 0.09 -5.62
N VAL A 4 7.94 0.17 -5.93
CA VAL A 4 8.67 1.44 -5.90
C VAL A 4 8.09 2.40 -6.94
N GLU A 5 7.76 1.89 -8.12
CA GLU A 5 7.20 2.71 -9.17
C GLU A 5 5.84 3.29 -8.83
N LEU A 6 5.03 2.56 -8.05
CA LEU A 6 3.72 3.05 -7.62
C LEU A 6 3.82 4.32 -6.79
N PHE A 7 4.89 4.47 -6.02
CA PHE A 7 5.08 5.60 -5.13
C PHE A 7 6.06 6.65 -5.64
N ALA A 8 6.89 6.29 -6.60
CA ALA A 8 7.99 7.15 -7.05
C ALA A 8 7.53 8.50 -7.60
N SER A 9 6.36 8.55 -8.21
CA SER A 9 5.83 9.79 -8.77
C SER A 9 5.26 10.73 -7.69
N GLU A 10 4.92 10.19 -6.53
CA GLU A 10 4.29 10.94 -5.43
C GLU A 10 5.28 11.28 -4.31
N VAL A 11 6.30 10.47 -4.14
CA VAL A 11 7.23 10.57 -3.03
C VAL A 11 8.66 10.62 -3.56
N HIS A 12 9.39 11.66 -3.20
CA HIS A 12 10.79 11.86 -3.62
C HIS A 12 11.79 11.57 -2.52
N ASP A 13 11.33 11.47 -1.29
CA ASP A 13 12.18 11.18 -0.14
C ASP A 13 12.44 9.68 -0.04
N PRO A 14 13.72 9.23 -0.15
CA PRO A 14 14.03 7.80 -0.09
C PRO A 14 13.59 7.14 1.21
N GLU A 15 13.67 7.84 2.33
CA GLU A 15 13.27 7.31 3.62
C GLU A 15 11.76 7.04 3.65
N THR A 16 10.98 8.00 3.19
CA THR A 16 9.53 7.84 3.12
C THR A 16 9.15 6.74 2.15
N LEU A 17 9.83 6.69 1.00
CA LEU A 17 9.58 5.66 0.00
C LEU A 17 9.82 4.27 0.57
N ASP A 18 10.87 4.11 1.37
CA ASP A 18 11.18 2.84 2.01
C ASP A 18 10.07 2.42 2.99
N ILE A 19 9.57 3.36 3.78
CA ILE A 19 8.46 3.11 4.70
C ILE A 19 7.21 2.67 3.94
N LEU A 20 6.90 3.36 2.85
CA LEU A 20 5.75 3.02 2.03
C LEU A 20 5.87 1.63 1.42
N THR A 21 7.05 1.29 0.95
CA THR A 21 7.32 -0.02 0.36
C THR A 21 7.13 -1.12 1.38
N GLN A 22 7.65 -0.94 2.59
CA GLN A 22 7.49 -1.90 3.66
C GLN A 22 6.03 -2.09 4.04
N ALA A 23 5.30 -0.98 4.18
CA ALA A 23 3.88 -1.03 4.53
C ALA A 23 3.07 -1.74 3.45
N PHE A 24 3.38 -1.44 2.19
CA PHE A 24 2.71 -2.09 1.06
C PHE A 24 2.95 -3.60 1.06
N ASP A 25 4.20 -4.01 1.20
CA ASP A 25 4.54 -5.42 1.18
C ASP A 25 3.84 -6.20 2.30
N ARG A 26 3.81 -5.63 3.49
CA ARG A 26 3.13 -6.26 4.63
C ARG A 26 1.63 -6.35 4.42
N ALA A 27 1.01 -5.28 3.95
CA ALA A 27 -0.42 -5.27 3.67
C ALA A 27 -0.77 -6.23 2.55
N TRP A 28 0.03 -6.23 1.49
CA TRP A 28 -0.20 -7.10 0.34
C TRP A 28 -0.10 -8.57 0.73
N SER A 29 0.86 -8.92 1.59
CA SER A 29 1.00 -10.29 2.07
C SER A 29 -0.26 -10.80 2.78
N GLU A 30 -0.97 -9.91 3.47
CA GLU A 30 -2.18 -10.30 4.17
C GLU A 30 -3.38 -10.51 3.25
N ILE A 31 -3.45 -9.77 2.15
CA ILE A 31 -4.62 -9.82 1.26
C ILE A 31 -4.39 -10.63 0.00
N GLU A 32 -3.15 -10.90 -0.36
CA GLU A 32 -2.81 -11.60 -1.60
C GLU A 32 -3.52 -12.94 -1.74
N CYS A 33 -3.60 -13.71 -0.67
CA CYS A 33 -4.21 -15.02 -0.72
C CYS A 33 -5.70 -14.98 -1.07
N ARG A 34 -6.36 -13.86 -0.82
CA ARG A 34 -7.77 -13.69 -1.12
C ARG A 34 -8.03 -13.50 -2.62
N TYR A 35 -7.01 -13.03 -3.34
CA TYR A 35 -7.15 -12.67 -4.75
C TYR A 35 -6.37 -13.55 -5.70
N VAL A 36 -5.82 -14.63 -5.21
CA VAL A 36 -4.98 -15.52 -5.99
C VAL A 36 -5.70 -16.11 -7.21
N GLN A 37 -6.99 -16.30 -7.09
CA GLN A 37 -7.81 -16.86 -8.17
C GLN A 37 -8.45 -15.81 -9.08
N LEU A 38 -8.21 -14.51 -8.79
CA LEU A 38 -8.82 -13.43 -9.53
C LEU A 38 -7.76 -12.39 -9.90
N PRO A 39 -6.91 -12.71 -10.90
CA PRO A 39 -5.77 -11.84 -11.24
C PRO A 39 -6.16 -10.41 -11.63
N ALA A 40 -7.31 -10.23 -12.27
CA ALA A 40 -7.76 -8.89 -12.67
C ALA A 40 -8.07 -8.02 -11.46
N LEU A 41 -8.73 -8.60 -10.45
CA LEU A 41 -9.00 -7.88 -9.21
C LEU A 41 -7.72 -7.62 -8.42
N ARG A 42 -6.75 -8.51 -8.56
CA ARG A 42 -5.46 -8.37 -7.90
C ARG A 42 -4.75 -7.07 -8.32
N GLU A 43 -4.70 -6.79 -9.61
CA GLU A 43 -4.09 -5.58 -10.14
C GLU A 43 -4.79 -4.33 -9.62
N GLU A 44 -6.10 -4.32 -9.70
CA GLU A 44 -6.90 -3.20 -9.23
C GLU A 44 -6.71 -2.96 -7.74
N THR A 45 -6.70 -4.04 -6.96
CA THR A 45 -6.53 -3.97 -5.51
C THR A 45 -5.15 -3.41 -5.15
N ARG A 46 -4.12 -3.77 -5.90
CA ARG A 46 -2.78 -3.24 -5.67
C ARG A 46 -2.76 -1.72 -5.80
N ARG A 47 -3.41 -1.19 -6.82
CA ARG A 47 -3.48 0.25 -7.03
C ARG A 47 -4.25 0.95 -5.93
N ARG A 48 -5.35 0.37 -5.51
CA ARG A 48 -6.15 0.91 -4.42
C ARG A 48 -5.38 0.91 -3.11
N LEU A 49 -4.67 -0.17 -2.84
CA LEU A 49 -3.85 -0.28 -1.65
C LEU A 49 -2.76 0.79 -1.63
N ALA A 50 -2.08 0.98 -2.74
CA ALA A 50 -1.05 2.02 -2.84
C ALA A 50 -1.64 3.40 -2.56
N ASP A 51 -2.81 3.69 -3.11
CA ASP A 51 -3.49 4.96 -2.89
C ASP A 51 -3.87 5.15 -1.42
N CYS A 52 -4.39 4.10 -0.78
CA CYS A 52 -4.74 4.14 0.64
C CYS A 52 -3.51 4.41 1.50
N ILE A 53 -2.40 3.77 1.18
CA ILE A 53 -1.14 3.96 1.90
C ILE A 53 -0.66 5.40 1.77
N LEU A 54 -0.73 5.98 0.57
CA LEU A 54 -0.35 7.37 0.36
C LEU A 54 -1.19 8.32 1.19
N ARG A 55 -2.49 8.06 1.29
CA ARG A 55 -3.39 8.88 2.10
C ARG A 55 -2.99 8.85 3.57
N VAL A 56 -2.68 7.68 4.09
CA VAL A 56 -2.28 7.51 5.48
C VAL A 56 -0.99 8.26 5.77
N VAL A 57 -0.02 8.17 4.86
CA VAL A 57 1.26 8.87 5.03
C VAL A 57 1.08 10.38 4.97
N LYS A 58 0.17 10.87 4.15
CA LYS A 58 -0.12 12.31 4.09
C LYS A 58 -0.69 12.83 5.40
N ASP A 59 -1.35 11.98 6.17
CA ASP A 59 -1.86 12.33 7.49
C ASP A 59 -0.76 12.39 8.56
N GLY A 60 0.47 12.02 8.20
CA GLY A 60 1.61 12.11 9.09
C GLY A 60 2.05 10.81 9.74
N ILE A 61 1.37 9.71 9.45
CA ILE A 61 1.72 8.40 10.00
C ILE A 61 2.94 7.86 9.26
N ARG A 62 3.98 7.50 10.01
CA ARG A 62 5.25 7.02 9.43
C ARG A 62 5.63 5.60 9.84
N ASP A 63 4.83 4.95 10.68
CA ASP A 63 5.09 3.58 11.12
C ASP A 63 4.51 2.59 10.11
N PRO A 64 5.33 1.72 9.49
CA PRO A 64 4.84 0.76 8.50
C PRO A 64 3.67 -0.10 8.99
N GLU A 65 3.70 -0.52 10.26
CA GLU A 65 2.61 -1.32 10.84
C GLU A 65 1.32 -0.53 10.93
N ARG A 66 1.40 0.71 11.36
CA ARG A 66 0.24 1.59 11.45
C ARG A 66 -0.31 1.94 10.07
N ILE A 67 0.58 2.21 9.14
CA ILE A 67 0.19 2.50 7.76
C ILE A 67 -0.55 1.30 7.18
N LYS A 68 0.00 0.10 7.37
CA LYS A 68 -0.63 -1.13 6.91
C LYS A 68 -2.04 -1.28 7.48
N SER A 69 -2.17 -1.17 8.80
CA SER A 69 -3.46 -1.34 9.48
C SER A 69 -4.50 -0.32 9.00
N SER A 70 -4.10 0.95 8.93
CA SER A 70 -5.00 2.01 8.48
C SER A 70 -5.40 1.83 7.02
N ALA A 71 -4.44 1.49 6.17
CA ALA A 71 -4.71 1.29 4.75
C ALA A 71 -5.66 0.11 4.52
N LEU A 72 -5.49 -0.96 5.27
CA LEU A 72 -6.37 -2.13 5.14
C LEU A 72 -7.80 -1.80 5.57
N VAL A 73 -7.96 -0.98 6.60
CA VAL A 73 -9.29 -0.53 7.03
C VAL A 73 -9.95 0.31 5.93
N ILE A 74 -9.21 1.25 5.35
CA ILE A 74 -9.73 2.10 4.29
C ILE A 74 -10.13 1.24 3.08
N LEU A 75 -9.27 0.32 2.71
CA LEU A 75 -9.52 -0.57 1.57
C LEU A 75 -10.76 -1.42 1.79
N ALA A 76 -10.97 -1.91 3.00
CA ALA A 76 -12.14 -2.74 3.33
C ALA A 76 -13.45 -1.95 3.28
N VAL A 77 -13.40 -0.65 3.58
CA VAL A 77 -14.58 0.22 3.57
C VAL A 77 -14.95 0.64 2.15
N GLU A 78 -13.95 0.78 1.30
CA GLU A 78 -14.20 1.11 -0.10
C GLU A 78 -14.77 -0.08 -0.84
#